data_c901dad22e7eddeacac283bb1a8062da
#
_entry.id   c901dad22e7eddeacac283bb1a8062da
#
_cell.length_a   1.000
_cell.length_b   1.000
_cell.length_c   1.000
_cell.angle_alpha   90.00
_cell.angle_beta   90.00
_cell.angle_gamma   90.00
#
_symmetry.space_group_name_H-M   'P 1'
#
loop_
_entity.id
_entity.type
_entity.pdbx_description
1 polymer ?
#
loop_
_entity_poly.entity_id
_entity_poly.type
_entity_poly.pdbx_seq_one_letter_code
_entity_poly.pdbx_strand_id
1 'polypeptide(L)'
;MRRTVALTGNPNVGKSTVFNALTGSRQHTGNWSGKTVACAEGRLRGGGLTLTDLPGTYSLRAHSEEERAAREFLVSGQACAVVLVADAGCLERSLILALQVLEVQKNAILCLNLMDEAAKKGIEIDVAALERELGIPVIPCAARQGKGLHELEAAIRRAAAGENETHPTAIRYPAMDEDLTEEQRDDIATAAAALRAEEIALTCVRQPECACARDDKADDVILSRRFGVPLMLLLLAGVFYLTLFGANVPSEWLSTHLLALGTPFAGALAKLGLPPFFVSMLTDGLWRVLATVVSVMLPPMAIFFPLFTLLEDAGYLPRVAFQLDHAFQCARASGKQSLTMCMGFGCNACGVTGCRIIDSPRERLIAILTNSFAPCNGRFPLLIFLCSVFFAGSAAGGALLLTGVIAASVGLTLLVSRILSATVLRGEAVSFALELPPYRMPQIGRVIVRSVRDRTLFVLARAAAVAAPAGVLIWILANVQIGNAAILSHITAFLDPAARVFGIDGVILLAFILGFPANELVMPLIVMGYLSSGTIASGVDFASFRALLLANGWTVQTALCTLVLTVAHAPCSTTCLTILRETRSAKWTLAAVLIPAGVGLAFCILIRCMLASAG
;
A
#
# COMPACT_ATOMS: atom_id res chain seq x y z
N MET A 1 -9.48 -21.03 36.52
CA MET A 1 -9.79 -20.52 35.19
C MET A 1 -9.12 -19.14 35.04
N ARG A 2 -8.43 -18.87 33.92
CA ARG A 2 -7.87 -17.54 33.64
C ARG A 2 -9.03 -16.60 33.34
N ARG A 3 -9.16 -15.50 34.09
CA ARG A 3 -10.18 -14.48 33.82
C ARG A 3 -9.73 -13.64 32.64
N THR A 4 -10.50 -13.65 31.56
CA THR A 4 -10.22 -12.92 30.32
C THR A 4 -11.07 -11.67 30.25
N VAL A 5 -10.45 -10.54 29.90
CA VAL A 5 -11.12 -9.25 29.65
C VAL A 5 -10.97 -8.94 28.17
N ALA A 6 -12.08 -8.62 27.49
CA ALA A 6 -12.07 -8.23 26.10
C ALA A 6 -11.85 -6.73 25.96
N LEU A 7 -11.04 -6.33 24.97
CA LEU A 7 -10.89 -4.95 24.54
C LEU A 7 -11.51 -4.81 23.16
N THR A 8 -12.51 -3.95 23.02
CA THR A 8 -13.21 -3.69 21.76
C THR A 8 -13.39 -2.20 21.52
N GLY A 9 -13.71 -1.81 20.31
CA GLY A 9 -13.91 -0.40 19.94
C GLY A 9 -13.76 -0.20 18.44
N ASN A 10 -14.15 0.95 17.95
CA ASN A 10 -14.06 1.30 16.53
C ASN A 10 -12.60 1.27 16.03
N PRO A 11 -12.37 1.12 14.72
CA PRO A 11 -11.05 1.34 14.16
C PRO A 11 -10.52 2.75 14.48
N ASN A 12 -9.21 2.87 14.68
CA ASN A 12 -8.49 4.13 14.91
C ASN A 12 -8.77 4.89 16.23
N VAL A 13 -9.59 4.38 17.15
CA VAL A 13 -9.83 4.98 18.49
C VAL A 13 -8.64 4.85 19.46
N GLY A 14 -7.53 4.28 19.02
CA GLY A 14 -6.34 4.06 19.83
C GLY A 14 -6.38 2.79 20.68
N LYS A 15 -7.20 1.80 20.31
CA LYS A 15 -7.36 0.51 20.98
C LYS A 15 -6.03 -0.20 21.23
N SER A 16 -5.20 -0.38 20.19
CA SER A 16 -3.88 -1.02 20.32
C SER A 16 -2.90 -0.20 21.18
N THR A 17 -3.06 1.13 21.26
CA THR A 17 -2.27 1.98 22.16
C THR A 17 -2.64 1.70 23.61
N VAL A 18 -3.94 1.63 23.92
CA VAL A 18 -4.45 1.26 25.25
C VAL A 18 -3.99 -0.14 25.62
N PHE A 19 -4.12 -1.11 24.73
CA PHE A 19 -3.67 -2.49 24.93
C PHE A 19 -2.18 -2.56 25.27
N ASN A 20 -1.33 -1.94 24.45
CA ASN A 20 0.12 -1.93 24.67
C ASN A 20 0.51 -1.23 25.98
N ALA A 21 -0.18 -0.17 26.35
CA ALA A 21 0.05 0.55 27.60
C ALA A 21 -0.31 -0.30 28.83
N LEU A 22 -1.40 -1.05 28.76
CA LEU A 22 -1.88 -1.91 29.86
C LEU A 22 -1.07 -3.22 29.97
N THR A 23 -0.58 -3.77 28.87
CA THR A 23 0.15 -5.07 28.85
C THR A 23 1.67 -4.91 28.85
N GLY A 24 2.20 -3.69 28.65
CA GLY A 24 3.64 -3.44 28.60
C GLY A 24 4.32 -3.94 27.34
N SER A 25 3.66 -3.90 26.18
CA SER A 25 4.19 -4.29 24.86
C SER A 25 4.59 -5.78 24.74
N ARG A 26 4.08 -6.66 25.58
CA ARG A 26 4.27 -8.11 25.48
C ARG A 26 3.07 -8.73 24.75
N GLN A 27 3.00 -8.52 23.44
CA GLN A 27 2.00 -9.16 22.59
C GLN A 27 2.43 -10.60 22.28
N HIS A 28 1.57 -11.56 22.55
CA HIS A 28 1.56 -12.83 21.86
C HIS A 28 0.45 -12.77 20.80
N THR A 29 0.84 -12.60 19.54
CA THR A 29 -0.11 -12.75 18.43
C THR A 29 -0.42 -14.22 18.27
N GLY A 30 -1.59 -14.64 18.70
CA GLY A 30 -2.13 -15.98 18.47
C GLY A 30 -3.24 -15.91 17.41
N ASN A 31 -3.25 -16.85 16.48
CA ASN A 31 -4.45 -17.11 15.70
C ASN A 31 -5.44 -17.87 16.59
N TRP A 32 -6.67 -17.42 16.59
CA TRP A 32 -7.74 -18.15 17.27
C TRP A 32 -7.86 -19.56 16.67
N SER A 33 -7.95 -20.57 17.54
CA SER A 33 -8.07 -21.96 17.11
C SER A 33 -9.27 -22.12 16.15
N GLY A 34 -8.95 -22.31 14.86
CA GLY A 34 -9.94 -22.54 13.80
C GLY A 34 -10.37 -21.32 12.98
N LYS A 35 -9.80 -20.11 13.18
CA LYS A 35 -10.14 -18.92 12.40
C LYS A 35 -8.93 -18.14 11.92
N THR A 36 -9.08 -17.48 10.77
CA THR A 36 -8.02 -16.70 10.08
C THR A 36 -7.77 -15.31 10.70
N VAL A 37 -8.54 -14.90 11.70
CA VAL A 37 -8.49 -13.56 12.29
C VAL A 37 -7.48 -13.54 13.44
N ALA A 38 -6.50 -12.65 13.37
CA ALA A 38 -5.46 -12.49 14.39
C ALA A 38 -6.00 -11.64 15.56
N CYS A 39 -6.10 -12.23 16.75
CA CYS A 39 -6.33 -11.52 18.00
C CYS A 39 -5.03 -11.45 18.79
N ALA A 40 -4.76 -10.31 19.42
CA ALA A 40 -3.61 -10.15 20.29
C ALA A 40 -4.03 -10.43 21.74
N GLU A 41 -3.29 -11.32 22.41
CA GLU A 41 -3.46 -11.58 23.84
C GLU A 41 -2.26 -11.06 24.62
N GLY A 42 -2.54 -10.44 25.76
CA GLY A 42 -1.50 -9.94 26.65
C GLY A 42 -1.90 -10.05 28.11
N ARG A 43 -0.92 -10.13 29.00
CA ARG A 43 -1.18 -10.10 30.45
C ARG A 43 -1.24 -8.68 30.95
N LEU A 44 -2.27 -8.35 31.71
CA LEU A 44 -2.37 -7.06 32.38
C LEU A 44 -1.18 -6.88 33.35
N ARG A 45 -0.63 -5.69 33.44
CA ARG A 45 0.43 -5.36 34.39
C ARG A 45 -0.02 -5.73 35.81
N GLY A 46 0.85 -6.33 36.63
CA GLY A 46 0.50 -6.81 37.95
C GLY A 46 -0.14 -8.20 38.02
N GLY A 47 -0.33 -8.88 36.87
CA GLY A 47 -0.74 -10.30 36.80
C GLY A 47 -2.24 -10.58 37.05
N GLY A 48 -2.62 -11.84 36.88
CA GLY A 48 -3.95 -12.36 37.22
C GLY A 48 -5.02 -12.28 36.14
N LEU A 49 -4.92 -11.34 35.18
CA LEU A 49 -5.89 -11.13 34.11
C LEU A 49 -5.23 -11.22 32.74
N THR A 50 -5.94 -11.80 31.78
CA THR A 50 -5.56 -11.81 30.35
C THR A 50 -6.42 -10.79 29.62
N LEU A 51 -5.80 -9.90 28.88
CA LEU A 51 -6.48 -8.94 28.02
C LEU A 51 -6.44 -9.47 26.58
N THR A 52 -7.59 -9.53 25.91
CA THR A 52 -7.72 -9.96 24.51
C THR A 52 -8.15 -8.77 23.67
N ASP A 53 -7.31 -8.36 22.71
CA ASP A 53 -7.60 -7.28 21.76
C ASP A 53 -8.43 -7.83 20.61
N LEU A 54 -9.71 -7.44 20.54
CA LEU A 54 -10.60 -7.85 19.45
C LEU A 54 -10.37 -6.94 18.23
N PRO A 55 -10.66 -7.43 17.01
CA PRO A 55 -10.64 -6.58 15.83
C PRO A 55 -11.49 -5.33 16.00
N GLY A 56 -11.04 -4.20 15.41
CA GLY A 56 -11.83 -2.97 15.41
C GLY A 56 -13.05 -3.12 14.53
N THR A 57 -14.22 -2.81 15.06
CA THR A 57 -15.50 -2.97 14.37
C THR A 57 -16.34 -1.69 14.52
N TYR A 58 -17.19 -1.41 13.54
CA TYR A 58 -18.15 -0.31 13.62
C TYR A 58 -19.50 -0.75 14.14
N SER A 59 -19.81 -2.03 14.00
CA SER A 59 -21.06 -2.64 14.43
C SER A 59 -20.84 -4.09 14.83
N LEU A 60 -21.64 -4.62 15.75
CA LEU A 60 -21.70 -6.05 16.03
C LEU A 60 -22.55 -6.83 15.03
N ARG A 61 -23.25 -6.14 14.11
CA ARG A 61 -24.08 -6.73 13.07
C ARG A 61 -23.21 -6.97 11.86
N ALA A 62 -22.67 -8.18 11.77
CA ALA A 62 -21.48 -8.50 11.02
C ALA A 62 -21.67 -8.59 9.50
N HIS A 63 -21.00 -7.72 8.76
CA HIS A 63 -20.79 -7.83 7.32
C HIS A 63 -19.39 -8.34 6.95
N SER A 64 -18.43 -8.31 7.88
CA SER A 64 -17.05 -8.78 7.70
C SER A 64 -16.72 -10.00 8.57
N GLU A 65 -15.69 -10.78 8.20
CA GLU A 65 -15.19 -11.89 9.03
C GLU A 65 -14.65 -11.40 10.37
N GLU A 66 -14.07 -10.21 10.41
CA GLU A 66 -13.53 -9.59 11.62
C GLU A 66 -14.65 -9.20 12.60
N GLU A 67 -15.72 -8.59 12.10
CA GLU A 67 -16.91 -8.25 12.90
C GLU A 67 -17.60 -9.50 13.45
N ARG A 68 -17.71 -10.54 12.62
CA ARG A 68 -18.28 -11.83 13.03
C ARG A 68 -17.45 -12.47 14.16
N ALA A 69 -16.13 -12.43 14.05
CA ALA A 69 -15.23 -12.95 15.07
C ALA A 69 -15.36 -12.20 16.40
N ALA A 70 -15.44 -10.85 16.36
CA ALA A 70 -15.64 -10.02 17.54
C ALA A 70 -17.00 -10.30 18.20
N ARG A 71 -18.08 -10.38 17.43
CA ARG A 71 -19.43 -10.72 17.90
C ARG A 71 -19.45 -12.09 18.59
N GLU A 72 -18.93 -13.12 17.92
CA GLU A 72 -18.91 -14.48 18.47
C GLU A 72 -18.14 -14.54 19.80
N PHE A 73 -17.02 -13.81 19.90
CA PHE A 73 -16.27 -13.76 21.16
C PHE A 73 -17.09 -13.11 22.27
N LEU A 74 -17.74 -11.98 22.00
CA LEU A 74 -18.53 -11.26 22.98
C LEU A 74 -19.77 -12.07 23.41
N VAL A 75 -20.42 -12.76 22.48
CA VAL A 75 -21.59 -13.62 22.76
C VAL A 75 -21.22 -14.91 23.49
N SER A 76 -20.01 -15.44 23.26
CA SER A 76 -19.57 -16.72 23.84
C SER A 76 -19.45 -16.73 25.37
N GLY A 77 -19.49 -15.57 26.04
CA GLY A 77 -19.34 -15.44 27.47
C GLY A 77 -17.92 -15.75 28.01
N GLN A 78 -16.91 -15.85 27.12
CA GLN A 78 -15.53 -16.12 27.53
C GLN A 78 -14.88 -14.92 28.24
N ALA A 79 -15.36 -13.72 28.01
CA ALA A 79 -14.92 -12.51 28.70
C ALA A 79 -15.69 -12.30 29.99
N CYS A 80 -14.99 -12.13 31.11
CA CYS A 80 -15.59 -11.77 32.40
C CYS A 80 -15.96 -10.28 32.47
N ALA A 81 -15.33 -9.42 31.69
CA ALA A 81 -15.63 -8.00 31.54
C ALA A 81 -15.19 -7.53 30.13
N VAL A 82 -15.76 -6.41 29.67
CA VAL A 82 -15.43 -5.78 28.38
C VAL A 82 -14.99 -4.34 28.59
N VAL A 83 -13.90 -3.95 27.95
CA VAL A 83 -13.45 -2.56 27.87
C VAL A 83 -13.77 -2.02 26.47
N LEU A 84 -14.67 -1.04 26.43
CA LEU A 84 -15.09 -0.32 25.23
C LEU A 84 -14.18 0.89 25.06
N VAL A 85 -13.38 0.93 24.00
CA VAL A 85 -12.53 2.09 23.71
C VAL A 85 -13.28 3.02 22.74
N ALA A 86 -13.58 4.22 23.21
CA ALA A 86 -14.27 5.27 22.45
C ALA A 86 -13.33 6.45 22.17
N ASP A 87 -13.55 7.12 21.04
CA ASP A 87 -12.86 8.35 20.66
C ASP A 87 -13.63 9.56 21.24
N ALA A 88 -12.98 10.31 22.11
CA ALA A 88 -13.55 11.53 22.68
C ALA A 88 -13.81 12.63 21.64
N GLY A 89 -13.07 12.62 20.51
CA GLY A 89 -13.26 13.56 19.40
C GLY A 89 -14.45 13.24 18.49
N CYS A 90 -14.94 11.97 18.53
CA CYS A 90 -16.07 11.47 17.72
C CYS A 90 -16.91 10.51 18.59
N LEU A 91 -17.41 11.02 19.72
CA LEU A 91 -18.07 10.20 20.73
C LEU A 91 -19.35 9.55 20.23
N GLU A 92 -20.23 10.30 19.57
CA GLU A 92 -21.50 9.82 18.99
C GLU A 92 -21.33 8.52 18.22
N ARG A 93 -20.35 8.47 17.34
CA ARG A 93 -20.06 7.30 16.52
C ARG A 93 -19.53 6.11 17.33
N SER A 94 -18.71 6.38 18.33
CA SER A 94 -18.18 5.34 19.21
C SER A 94 -19.28 4.75 20.10
N LEU A 95 -20.30 5.54 20.43
CA LEU A 95 -21.45 5.13 21.23
C LEU A 95 -22.34 4.12 20.50
N ILE A 96 -22.44 4.16 19.16
CA ILE A 96 -23.25 3.19 18.41
C ILE A 96 -22.78 1.76 18.70
N LEU A 97 -21.48 1.51 18.58
CA LEU A 97 -20.91 0.20 18.90
C LEU A 97 -21.02 -0.11 20.41
N ALA A 98 -20.77 0.90 21.25
CA ALA A 98 -20.84 0.73 22.70
C ALA A 98 -22.23 0.27 23.15
N LEU A 99 -23.29 0.89 22.65
CA LEU A 99 -24.66 0.51 22.94
C LEU A 99 -24.98 -0.92 22.50
N GLN A 100 -24.54 -1.31 21.29
CA GLN A 100 -24.73 -2.69 20.81
C GLN A 100 -23.96 -3.72 21.66
N VAL A 101 -22.77 -3.39 22.15
CA VAL A 101 -22.00 -4.28 23.03
C VAL A 101 -22.68 -4.41 24.41
N LEU A 102 -23.25 -3.33 24.93
CA LEU A 102 -23.95 -3.32 26.21
C LEU A 102 -25.22 -4.20 26.22
N GLU A 103 -25.84 -4.45 25.06
CA GLU A 103 -26.94 -5.41 24.93
C GLU A 103 -26.49 -6.85 25.18
N VAL A 104 -25.26 -7.18 24.78
CA VAL A 104 -24.70 -8.53 24.85
C VAL A 104 -23.94 -8.74 26.17
N GLN A 105 -23.18 -7.72 26.60
CA GLN A 105 -22.30 -7.79 27.76
C GLN A 105 -22.57 -6.64 28.72
N LYS A 106 -23.20 -6.97 29.85
CA LYS A 106 -23.57 -5.96 30.88
C LYS A 106 -22.37 -5.48 31.69
N ASN A 107 -21.36 -6.34 31.94
CA ASN A 107 -20.17 -5.98 32.71
C ASN A 107 -19.15 -5.30 31.79
N ALA A 108 -19.33 -4.01 31.54
CA ALA A 108 -18.53 -3.22 30.64
C ALA A 108 -17.98 -1.94 31.29
N ILE A 109 -16.89 -1.43 30.75
CA ILE A 109 -16.25 -0.17 31.12
C ILE A 109 -16.03 0.63 29.85
N LEU A 110 -16.35 1.91 29.82
CA LEU A 110 -16.01 2.81 28.73
C LEU A 110 -14.67 3.48 28.99
N CYS A 111 -13.67 3.19 28.15
CA CYS A 111 -12.42 3.93 28.08
C CYS A 111 -12.57 5.07 27.08
N LEU A 112 -12.81 6.28 27.55
CA LEU A 112 -12.93 7.48 26.73
C LEU A 112 -11.53 7.98 26.39
N ASN A 113 -10.98 7.52 25.27
CA ASN A 113 -9.61 7.80 24.85
C ASN A 113 -9.50 9.07 23.98
N LEU A 114 -8.27 9.54 23.72
CA LEU A 114 -7.98 10.72 22.93
C LEU A 114 -8.52 12.03 23.55
N MET A 115 -8.69 12.08 24.88
CA MET A 115 -9.12 13.29 25.59
C MET A 115 -8.19 14.49 25.35
N ASP A 116 -6.91 14.27 25.10
CA ASP A 116 -5.95 15.31 24.74
C ASP A 116 -6.20 15.90 23.33
N GLU A 117 -6.72 15.11 22.40
CA GLU A 117 -7.13 15.59 21.08
C GLU A 117 -8.48 16.32 21.15
N ALA A 118 -9.43 15.81 21.92
CA ALA A 118 -10.73 16.45 22.17
C ALA A 118 -10.56 17.83 22.82
N ALA A 119 -9.72 17.93 23.86
CA ALA A 119 -9.42 19.20 24.52
C ALA A 119 -8.78 20.22 23.57
N LYS A 120 -7.89 19.81 22.64
CA LYS A 120 -7.33 20.70 21.62
C LYS A 120 -8.37 21.22 20.64
N LYS A 121 -9.43 20.45 20.39
CA LYS A 121 -10.58 20.83 19.57
C LYS A 121 -11.61 21.65 20.34
N GLY A 122 -11.39 21.91 21.62
CA GLY A 122 -12.35 22.60 22.48
C GLY A 122 -13.60 21.78 22.81
N ILE A 123 -13.55 20.47 22.61
CA ILE A 123 -14.66 19.57 22.94
C ILE A 123 -14.63 19.30 24.45
N GLU A 124 -15.68 19.67 25.13
CA GLU A 124 -15.90 19.39 26.56
C GLU A 124 -16.92 18.26 26.70
N ILE A 125 -16.55 17.21 27.45
CA ILE A 125 -17.42 16.06 27.70
C ILE A 125 -17.74 15.98 29.19
N ASP A 126 -19.01 15.99 29.53
CA ASP A 126 -19.48 15.71 30.88
C ASP A 126 -19.43 14.19 31.13
N VAL A 127 -18.29 13.76 31.70
CA VAL A 127 -18.05 12.34 31.99
C VAL A 127 -19.08 11.79 32.98
N ALA A 128 -19.51 12.58 33.95
CA ALA A 128 -20.48 12.15 34.96
C ALA A 128 -21.90 12.00 34.37
N ALA A 129 -22.26 12.86 33.41
CA ALA A 129 -23.51 12.72 32.68
C ALA A 129 -23.46 11.48 31.78
N LEU A 130 -22.34 11.25 31.09
CA LEU A 130 -22.14 10.09 30.21
C LEU A 130 -22.19 8.76 31.00
N GLU A 131 -21.61 8.73 32.21
CA GLU A 131 -21.67 7.57 33.10
C GLU A 131 -23.10 7.26 33.55
N ARG A 132 -23.89 8.28 33.87
CA ARG A 132 -25.32 8.14 34.22
C ARG A 132 -26.15 7.67 33.03
N GLU A 133 -25.93 8.24 31.85
CA GLU A 133 -26.67 7.88 30.62
C GLU A 133 -26.38 6.45 30.13
N LEU A 134 -25.14 5.99 30.27
CA LEU A 134 -24.76 4.64 29.86
C LEU A 134 -24.97 3.58 30.94
N GLY A 135 -24.99 3.99 32.23
CA GLY A 135 -25.09 3.08 33.37
C GLY A 135 -23.86 2.19 33.58
N ILE A 136 -22.69 2.60 33.09
CA ILE A 136 -21.41 1.91 33.20
C ILE A 136 -20.29 2.90 33.58
N PRO A 137 -19.21 2.45 34.24
CA PRO A 137 -18.06 3.31 34.52
C PRO A 137 -17.43 3.90 33.26
N VAL A 138 -17.16 5.22 33.29
CA VAL A 138 -16.50 5.92 32.17
C VAL A 138 -15.16 6.48 32.64
N ILE A 139 -14.08 6.05 32.04
CA ILE A 139 -12.72 6.45 32.42
C ILE A 139 -12.11 7.32 31.31
N PRO A 140 -11.89 8.63 31.57
CA PRO A 140 -11.23 9.50 30.60
C PRO A 140 -9.73 9.17 30.50
N CYS A 141 -9.26 8.93 29.29
CA CYS A 141 -7.89 8.51 29.02
C CYS A 141 -7.23 9.33 27.91
N ALA A 142 -5.90 9.49 28.03
CA ALA A 142 -5.03 9.87 26.94
C ALA A 142 -3.88 8.86 26.88
N ALA A 143 -4.15 7.70 26.31
CA ALA A 143 -3.27 6.52 26.39
C ALA A 143 -1.85 6.80 25.89
N ARG A 144 -1.69 7.67 24.87
CA ARG A 144 -0.38 8.08 24.35
C ARG A 144 0.46 8.86 25.35
N GLN A 145 -0.20 9.60 26.27
CA GLN A 145 0.44 10.38 27.32
C GLN A 145 0.51 9.61 28.66
N GLY A 146 -0.09 8.43 28.74
CA GLY A 146 -0.16 7.64 29.97
C GLY A 146 -1.20 8.10 30.99
N LYS A 147 -2.04 9.11 30.66
CA LYS A 147 -3.06 9.65 31.56
C LYS A 147 -4.30 8.75 31.59
N GLY A 148 -4.89 8.55 32.78
CA GLY A 148 -6.10 7.75 32.98
C GLY A 148 -5.88 6.22 32.94
N LEU A 149 -4.66 5.74 32.66
CA LEU A 149 -4.39 4.30 32.53
C LEU A 149 -4.41 3.56 33.87
N HIS A 150 -4.02 4.22 34.94
CA HIS A 150 -4.06 3.63 36.30
C HIS A 150 -5.50 3.46 36.79
N GLU A 151 -6.33 4.45 36.57
CA GLU A 151 -7.77 4.43 36.88
C GLU A 151 -8.48 3.36 36.02
N LEU A 152 -8.13 3.25 34.75
CA LEU A 152 -8.65 2.22 33.85
C LEU A 152 -8.25 0.81 34.33
N GLU A 153 -6.98 0.61 34.71
CA GLU A 153 -6.52 -0.67 35.26
C GLU A 153 -7.27 -1.06 36.53
N ALA A 154 -7.48 -0.09 37.45
CA ALA A 154 -8.25 -0.31 38.68
C ALA A 154 -9.72 -0.66 38.37
N ALA A 155 -10.35 0.02 37.42
CA ALA A 155 -11.70 -0.29 36.97
C ALA A 155 -11.81 -1.70 36.35
N ILE A 156 -10.83 -2.09 35.49
CA ILE A 156 -10.76 -3.45 34.90
C ILE A 156 -10.68 -4.51 36.00
N ARG A 157 -9.89 -4.29 37.05
CA ARG A 157 -9.75 -5.24 38.16
C ARG A 157 -11.04 -5.39 38.93
N ARG A 158 -11.75 -4.29 39.23
CA ARG A 158 -13.06 -4.31 39.90
C ARG A 158 -14.12 -5.02 39.06
N ALA A 159 -14.18 -4.73 37.75
CA ALA A 159 -15.09 -5.41 36.85
C ALA A 159 -14.81 -6.92 36.77
N ALA A 160 -13.54 -7.31 36.67
CA ALA A 160 -13.16 -8.71 36.68
C ALA A 160 -13.45 -9.42 38.02
N ALA A 161 -13.47 -8.70 39.14
CA ALA A 161 -13.87 -9.22 40.44
C ALA A 161 -15.40 -9.40 40.56
N GLY A 162 -16.18 -8.73 39.71
CA GLY A 162 -17.66 -8.69 39.81
C GLY A 162 -18.17 -7.66 40.78
N GLU A 163 -17.34 -6.66 41.11
CA GLU A 163 -17.67 -5.60 42.10
C GLU A 163 -18.33 -4.39 41.44
N ASN A 164 -18.47 -4.35 40.13
CA ASN A 164 -19.14 -3.26 39.43
C ASN A 164 -20.65 -3.48 39.42
N GLU A 165 -21.37 -2.58 40.05
CA GLU A 165 -22.82 -2.45 39.85
C GLU A 165 -23.07 -1.70 38.55
N THR A 166 -23.26 -2.42 37.46
CA THR A 166 -23.55 -1.86 36.14
C THR A 166 -25.04 -2.04 35.84
N HIS A 167 -25.70 -0.95 35.46
CA HIS A 167 -27.09 -0.93 35.00
C HIS A 167 -27.12 -0.34 33.58
N PRO A 168 -26.67 -1.09 32.55
CA PRO A 168 -26.58 -0.56 31.21
C PRO A 168 -27.93 -0.10 30.69
N THR A 169 -27.92 1.05 30.03
CA THR A 169 -29.11 1.61 29.39
C THR A 169 -29.49 0.74 28.19
N ALA A 170 -30.77 0.32 28.15
CA ALA A 170 -31.29 -0.42 27.02
C ALA A 170 -31.64 0.49 25.83
N ILE A 171 -31.37 0.01 24.60
CA ILE A 171 -31.83 0.67 23.40
C ILE A 171 -33.34 0.47 23.28
N ARG A 172 -34.09 1.57 23.01
CA ARG A 172 -35.52 1.48 22.72
C ARG A 172 -35.71 1.17 21.25
N TYR A 173 -36.17 -0.03 20.94
CA TYR A 173 -36.52 -0.42 19.58
C TYR A 173 -37.95 0.00 19.23
N PRO A 174 -38.22 0.48 18.01
CA PRO A 174 -39.58 0.59 17.50
C PRO A 174 -40.23 -0.79 17.44
N ALA A 175 -41.56 -0.84 17.46
CA ALA A 175 -42.27 -2.09 17.28
C ALA A 175 -41.86 -2.74 15.97
N MET A 176 -41.33 -3.96 16.02
CA MET A 176 -40.87 -4.70 14.83
C MET A 176 -42.02 -5.64 14.39
N ASP A 177 -42.41 -5.56 13.12
CA ASP A 177 -43.31 -6.54 12.52
C ASP A 177 -42.62 -7.91 12.41
N GLU A 178 -43.44 -8.97 12.60
CA GLU A 178 -42.93 -10.35 12.53
C GLU A 178 -42.44 -10.74 11.13
N ASP A 179 -42.93 -10.07 10.09
CA ASP A 179 -42.65 -10.36 8.66
C ASP A 179 -41.33 -9.72 8.15
N LEU A 180 -40.56 -9.00 8.99
CA LEU A 180 -39.31 -8.37 8.57
C LEU A 180 -38.21 -9.40 8.35
N THR A 181 -37.43 -9.23 7.28
CA THR A 181 -36.21 -10.02 7.04
C THR A 181 -35.13 -9.73 8.10
N GLU A 182 -34.19 -10.63 8.26
CA GLU A 182 -33.08 -10.45 9.23
C GLU A 182 -32.26 -9.19 8.94
N GLU A 183 -32.02 -8.87 7.65
CA GLU A 183 -31.36 -7.63 7.21
C GLU A 183 -32.15 -6.38 7.59
N GLN A 184 -33.46 -6.38 7.38
CA GLN A 184 -34.33 -5.23 7.76
C GLN A 184 -34.37 -5.02 9.27
N ARG A 185 -34.41 -6.09 10.07
CA ARG A 185 -34.32 -6.01 11.53
C ARG A 185 -32.97 -5.42 11.99
N ASP A 186 -31.89 -5.81 11.31
CA ASP A 186 -30.55 -5.31 11.58
C ASP A 186 -30.41 -3.82 11.24
N ASP A 187 -30.98 -3.37 10.14
CA ASP A 187 -31.00 -1.95 9.76
C ASP A 187 -31.78 -1.10 10.76
N ILE A 188 -32.98 -1.54 11.17
CA ILE A 188 -33.82 -0.84 12.17
C ILE A 188 -33.10 -0.73 13.51
N ALA A 189 -32.45 -1.80 13.92
CA ALA A 189 -31.75 -1.80 15.19
C ALA A 189 -30.46 -0.97 15.16
N THR A 190 -29.77 -0.91 14.01
CA THR A 190 -28.62 0.00 13.83
C THR A 190 -29.06 1.45 13.85
N ALA A 191 -30.19 1.78 13.19
CA ALA A 191 -30.78 3.12 13.22
C ALA A 191 -31.21 3.54 14.63
N ALA A 192 -31.83 2.63 15.40
CA ALA A 192 -32.21 2.90 16.79
C ALA A 192 -30.98 3.16 17.68
N ALA A 193 -29.91 2.38 17.50
CA ALA A 193 -28.65 2.60 18.23
C ALA A 193 -28.01 3.95 17.87
N ALA A 194 -28.06 4.36 16.59
CA ALA A 194 -27.55 5.64 16.13
C ALA A 194 -28.33 6.82 16.72
N LEU A 195 -29.67 6.77 16.69
CA LEU A 195 -30.53 7.80 17.31
C LEU A 195 -30.25 7.95 18.82
N ARG A 196 -30.10 6.82 19.53
CA ARG A 196 -29.78 6.86 20.95
C ARG A 196 -28.37 7.39 21.22
N ALA A 197 -27.40 7.07 20.39
CA ALA A 197 -26.04 7.61 20.48
C ALA A 197 -26.02 9.13 20.25
N GLU A 198 -26.80 9.64 19.30
CA GLU A 198 -26.97 11.07 19.05
C GLU A 198 -27.60 11.79 20.28
N GLU A 199 -28.68 11.24 20.84
CA GLU A 199 -29.30 11.80 22.05
C GLU A 199 -28.32 11.92 23.23
N ILE A 200 -27.54 10.87 23.49
CA ILE A 200 -26.51 10.86 24.53
C ILE A 200 -25.42 11.88 24.21
N ALA A 201 -24.96 11.94 22.99
CA ALA A 201 -23.92 12.87 22.56
C ALA A 201 -24.39 14.32 22.72
N LEU A 202 -25.60 14.66 22.30
CA LEU A 202 -26.19 16.00 22.47
C LEU A 202 -26.31 16.41 23.94
N THR A 203 -26.55 15.46 24.85
CA THR A 203 -26.68 15.71 26.27
C THR A 203 -25.32 15.88 26.97
N CYS A 204 -24.32 15.08 26.56
CA CYS A 204 -23.06 14.97 27.30
C CYS A 204 -21.91 15.75 26.67
N VAL A 205 -22.00 16.14 25.39
CA VAL A 205 -20.89 16.77 24.64
C VAL A 205 -21.24 18.22 24.33
N ARG A 206 -20.36 19.12 24.73
CA ARG A 206 -20.41 20.54 24.35
C ARG A 206 -19.32 20.77 23.30
N GLN A 207 -19.74 21.06 22.09
CA GLN A 207 -18.83 21.44 21.01
C GLN A 207 -18.95 22.95 20.76
N PRO A 208 -17.85 23.72 20.72
CA PRO A 208 -17.90 25.08 20.23
C PRO A 208 -18.19 25.09 18.73
N GLU A 209 -19.06 25.99 18.26
CA GLU A 209 -19.46 26.15 16.86
C GLU A 209 -18.27 26.32 15.88
N CYS A 210 -17.08 26.60 16.38
CA CYS A 210 -15.87 26.87 15.59
C CYS A 210 -14.71 25.88 15.79
N ALA A 211 -14.88 24.75 16.48
CA ALA A 211 -13.75 23.87 16.81
C ALA A 211 -13.07 23.22 15.58
N CYS A 212 -13.82 23.00 14.51
CA CYS A 212 -13.35 22.39 13.27
C CYS A 212 -13.03 23.39 12.15
N ALA A 213 -13.24 24.71 12.36
CA ALA A 213 -13.20 25.73 11.32
C ALA A 213 -11.88 25.81 10.52
N ARG A 214 -10.76 25.30 11.03
CA ARG A 214 -9.49 25.24 10.32
C ARG A 214 -9.39 24.01 9.45
N ASP A 215 -9.79 22.85 9.95
CA ASP A 215 -9.77 21.60 9.22
C ASP A 215 -10.84 21.63 8.13
N ASP A 216 -12.03 22.16 8.43
CA ASP A 216 -13.13 22.33 7.48
C ASP A 216 -12.76 23.28 6.32
N LYS A 217 -12.11 24.43 6.63
CA LYS A 217 -11.61 25.34 5.59
C LYS A 217 -10.53 24.70 4.72
N ALA A 218 -9.66 23.88 5.30
CA ALA A 218 -8.66 23.14 4.53
C ALA A 218 -9.34 22.08 3.65
N ASP A 219 -10.35 21.40 4.19
CA ASP A 219 -11.11 20.38 3.48
C ASP A 219 -11.99 21.00 2.38
N ASP A 220 -12.57 22.17 2.58
CA ASP A 220 -13.30 22.93 1.56
C ASP A 220 -12.44 23.21 0.31
N VAL A 221 -11.14 23.49 0.51
CA VAL A 221 -10.21 23.72 -0.60
C VAL A 221 -9.74 22.38 -1.19
N ILE A 222 -9.30 21.45 -0.34
CA ILE A 222 -8.70 20.18 -0.77
C ILE A 222 -9.74 19.26 -1.43
N LEU A 223 -10.97 19.22 -0.92
CA LEU A 223 -12.05 18.39 -1.46
C LEU A 223 -12.86 19.09 -2.56
N SER A 224 -12.56 20.34 -2.84
CA SER A 224 -13.22 21.11 -3.91
C SER A 224 -13.03 20.43 -5.27
N ARG A 225 -14.12 20.28 -6.04
CA ARG A 225 -14.05 19.76 -7.42
C ARG A 225 -13.19 20.61 -8.36
N ARG A 226 -13.06 21.92 -8.09
CA ARG A 226 -12.29 22.85 -8.94
C ARG A 226 -10.82 22.91 -8.56
N PHE A 227 -10.49 22.93 -7.27
CA PHE A 227 -9.11 23.13 -6.78
C PHE A 227 -8.47 21.85 -6.27
N GLY A 228 -9.24 20.89 -5.80
CA GLY A 228 -8.71 19.69 -5.17
C GLY A 228 -7.93 18.81 -6.14
N VAL A 229 -8.46 18.52 -7.34
CA VAL A 229 -7.75 17.70 -8.34
C VAL A 229 -6.46 18.37 -8.83
N PRO A 230 -6.46 19.68 -9.21
CA PRO A 230 -5.22 20.39 -9.55
C PRO A 230 -4.19 20.40 -8.41
N LEU A 231 -4.63 20.61 -7.17
CA LEU A 231 -3.75 20.60 -5.99
C LEU A 231 -3.15 19.22 -5.76
N MET A 232 -3.95 18.18 -5.90
CA MET A 232 -3.50 16.77 -5.82
C MET A 232 -2.42 16.48 -6.87
N LEU A 233 -2.65 16.87 -8.12
CA LEU A 233 -1.69 16.66 -9.21
C LEU A 233 -0.41 17.47 -8.99
N LEU A 234 -0.51 18.70 -8.50
CA LEU A 234 0.64 19.56 -8.20
C LEU A 234 1.48 18.97 -7.06
N LEU A 235 0.84 18.49 -6.00
CA LEU A 235 1.53 17.87 -4.87
C LEU A 235 2.18 16.54 -5.27
N LEU A 236 1.48 15.73 -6.06
CA LEU A 236 2.04 14.48 -6.61
C LEU A 236 3.23 14.79 -7.53
N ALA A 237 3.12 15.79 -8.41
CA ALA A 237 4.22 16.25 -9.25
C ALA A 237 5.41 16.75 -8.42
N GLY A 238 5.15 17.45 -7.30
CA GLY A 238 6.18 17.90 -6.35
C GLY A 238 6.91 16.74 -5.69
N VAL A 239 6.19 15.70 -5.26
CA VAL A 239 6.79 14.48 -4.69
C VAL A 239 7.65 13.76 -5.73
N PHE A 240 7.16 13.62 -6.97
CA PHE A 240 7.94 13.02 -8.06
C PHE A 240 9.15 13.86 -8.43
N TYR A 241 9.00 15.18 -8.54
CA TYR A 241 10.11 16.08 -8.81
C TYR A 241 11.21 15.95 -7.77
N LEU A 242 10.86 16.04 -6.47
CA LEU A 242 11.80 15.84 -5.36
C LEU A 242 12.45 14.47 -5.39
N THR A 243 11.69 13.44 -5.71
CA THR A 243 12.21 12.06 -5.78
C THR A 243 13.19 11.88 -6.93
N LEU A 244 12.84 12.33 -8.15
CA LEU A 244 13.66 12.14 -9.33
C LEU A 244 14.91 13.04 -9.31
N PHE A 245 14.73 14.35 -9.08
CA PHE A 245 15.86 15.28 -9.06
C PHE A 245 16.71 15.16 -7.81
N GLY A 246 16.08 14.96 -6.64
CA GLY A 246 16.80 14.77 -5.38
C GLY A 246 17.61 13.48 -5.31
N ALA A 247 17.18 12.44 -6.06
CA ALA A 247 17.89 11.17 -6.12
C ALA A 247 19.06 11.15 -7.10
N ASN A 248 19.09 12.02 -8.12
CA ASN A 248 20.11 11.96 -9.18
C ASN A 248 21.53 12.05 -8.63
N VAL A 249 21.85 13.09 -7.85
CA VAL A 249 23.20 13.30 -7.29
C VAL A 249 23.63 12.13 -6.37
N PRO A 250 22.81 11.69 -5.38
CA PRO A 250 23.16 10.54 -4.57
C PRO A 250 23.29 9.23 -5.36
N SER A 251 22.46 9.03 -6.40
CA SER A 251 22.52 7.83 -7.25
C SER A 251 23.78 7.78 -8.08
N GLU A 252 24.20 8.90 -8.68
CA GLU A 252 25.43 9.02 -9.45
C GLU A 252 26.65 8.82 -8.56
N TRP A 253 26.67 9.48 -7.40
CA TRP A 253 27.73 9.32 -6.41
C TRP A 253 27.86 7.85 -5.96
N LEU A 254 26.74 7.22 -5.63
CA LEU A 254 26.70 5.83 -5.17
C LEU A 254 27.12 4.87 -6.29
N SER A 255 26.67 5.11 -7.52
CA SER A 255 27.04 4.32 -8.69
C SER A 255 28.54 4.37 -8.94
N THR A 256 29.12 5.58 -8.95
CA THR A 256 30.57 5.78 -9.16
C THR A 256 31.40 5.04 -8.12
N HIS A 257 31.05 5.16 -6.83
CA HIS A 257 31.81 4.53 -5.75
C HIS A 257 31.62 3.01 -5.71
N LEU A 258 30.38 2.50 -5.89
CA LEU A 258 30.12 1.06 -5.90
C LEU A 258 30.77 0.38 -7.11
N LEU A 259 30.74 1.00 -8.28
CA LEU A 259 31.39 0.44 -9.47
C LEU A 259 32.93 0.48 -9.33
N ALA A 260 33.49 1.55 -8.74
CA ALA A 260 34.92 1.64 -8.49
C ALA A 260 35.44 0.53 -7.53
N LEU A 261 34.61 0.07 -6.58
CA LEU A 261 34.93 -1.06 -5.71
C LEU A 261 35.03 -2.40 -6.46
N GLY A 262 34.54 -2.49 -7.69
CA GLY A 262 34.69 -3.69 -8.54
C GLY A 262 36.15 -4.02 -8.85
N THR A 263 37.01 -3.01 -9.06
CA THR A 263 38.44 -3.21 -9.36
C THR A 263 39.21 -3.85 -8.18
N PRO A 264 39.16 -3.32 -6.96
CA PRO A 264 39.81 -3.98 -5.81
C PRO A 264 39.18 -5.35 -5.49
N PHE A 265 37.87 -5.52 -5.72
CA PHE A 265 37.20 -6.80 -5.56
C PHE A 265 37.74 -7.84 -6.53
N ALA A 266 37.90 -7.49 -7.82
CA ALA A 266 38.54 -8.35 -8.83
C ALA A 266 39.99 -8.72 -8.43
N GLY A 267 40.77 -7.73 -7.95
CA GLY A 267 42.14 -7.97 -7.48
C GLY A 267 42.21 -8.90 -6.27
N ALA A 268 41.27 -8.80 -5.34
CA ALA A 268 41.16 -9.72 -4.21
C ALA A 268 40.83 -11.16 -4.63
N LEU A 269 39.88 -11.33 -5.55
CA LEU A 269 39.52 -12.65 -6.09
C LEU A 269 40.66 -13.29 -6.88
N ALA A 270 41.40 -12.49 -7.67
CA ALA A 270 42.58 -12.96 -8.39
C ALA A 270 43.71 -13.42 -7.44
N LYS A 271 43.93 -12.73 -6.32
CA LYS A 271 44.89 -13.14 -5.27
C LYS A 271 44.51 -14.43 -4.56
N LEU A 272 43.20 -14.77 -4.52
CA LEU A 272 42.72 -16.04 -4.00
C LEU A 272 42.91 -17.21 -4.99
N GLY A 273 43.51 -16.96 -6.17
CA GLY A 273 43.81 -18.00 -7.17
C GLY A 273 42.61 -18.44 -8.00
N LEU A 274 41.52 -17.67 -8.03
CA LEU A 274 40.36 -17.98 -8.85
C LEU A 274 40.68 -17.81 -10.36
N PRO A 275 40.22 -18.71 -11.23
CA PRO A 275 40.37 -18.56 -12.67
C PRO A 275 39.76 -17.25 -13.20
N PRO A 276 40.32 -16.60 -14.22
CA PRO A 276 39.87 -15.33 -14.78
C PRO A 276 38.37 -15.31 -15.13
N PHE A 277 37.86 -16.45 -15.61
CA PHE A 277 36.43 -16.64 -15.92
C PHE A 277 35.53 -16.38 -14.68
N PHE A 278 35.87 -16.97 -13.53
CA PHE A 278 35.08 -16.78 -12.30
C PHE A 278 35.27 -15.38 -11.72
N VAL A 279 36.47 -14.79 -11.85
CA VAL A 279 36.72 -13.42 -11.44
C VAL A 279 35.81 -12.47 -12.22
N SER A 280 35.78 -12.56 -13.55
CA SER A 280 34.92 -11.72 -14.40
C SER A 280 33.43 -11.99 -14.15
N MET A 281 33.02 -13.23 -13.98
CA MET A 281 31.64 -13.59 -13.64
C MET A 281 31.16 -12.93 -12.34
N LEU A 282 32.01 -12.92 -11.30
CA LEU A 282 31.66 -12.33 -10.00
C LEU A 282 31.77 -10.80 -10.01
N THR A 283 32.68 -10.22 -10.80
CA THR A 283 32.85 -8.75 -10.85
C THR A 283 31.90 -8.10 -11.85
N ASP A 284 31.85 -8.59 -13.09
CA ASP A 284 31.03 -7.98 -14.13
C ASP A 284 29.60 -8.52 -14.15
N GLY A 285 29.40 -9.77 -13.76
CA GLY A 285 28.07 -10.37 -13.64
C GLY A 285 27.39 -10.01 -12.34
N LEU A 286 27.93 -10.44 -11.20
CA LEU A 286 27.26 -10.27 -9.91
C LEU A 286 27.41 -8.85 -9.36
N TRP A 287 28.67 -8.38 -9.17
CA TRP A 287 28.93 -7.10 -8.50
C TRP A 287 28.39 -5.90 -9.28
N ARG A 288 28.68 -5.84 -10.59
CA ARG A 288 28.23 -4.72 -11.43
C ARG A 288 26.71 -4.60 -11.47
N VAL A 289 25.97 -5.70 -11.63
CA VAL A 289 24.51 -5.70 -11.62
C VAL A 289 23.98 -5.28 -10.25
N LEU A 290 24.56 -5.81 -9.17
CA LEU A 290 24.17 -5.47 -7.82
C LEU A 290 24.43 -3.99 -7.52
N ALA A 291 25.61 -3.47 -7.88
CA ALA A 291 25.98 -2.06 -7.71
C ALA A 291 25.03 -1.13 -8.49
N THR A 292 24.67 -1.49 -9.71
CA THR A 292 23.73 -0.73 -10.54
C THR A 292 22.35 -0.72 -9.92
N VAL A 293 21.80 -1.87 -9.51
CA VAL A 293 20.47 -1.95 -8.89
C VAL A 293 20.43 -1.17 -7.57
N VAL A 294 21.44 -1.30 -6.73
CA VAL A 294 21.51 -0.58 -5.44
C VAL A 294 21.60 0.92 -5.66
N SER A 295 22.48 1.39 -6.58
CA SER A 295 22.67 2.82 -6.82
C SER A 295 21.45 3.51 -7.41
N VAL A 296 20.70 2.81 -8.26
CA VAL A 296 19.50 3.37 -8.91
C VAL A 296 18.27 3.28 -8.00
N MET A 297 18.15 2.24 -7.16
CA MET A 297 16.96 2.04 -6.33
C MET A 297 17.01 2.76 -4.98
N LEU A 298 18.17 2.74 -4.29
CA LEU A 298 18.26 3.21 -2.90
C LEU A 298 17.91 4.69 -2.73
N PRO A 299 18.49 5.65 -3.47
CA PRO A 299 18.24 7.07 -3.24
C PRO A 299 16.79 7.49 -3.53
N PRO A 300 16.17 7.12 -4.67
CA PRO A 300 14.77 7.46 -4.90
C PRO A 300 13.83 6.88 -3.85
N MET A 301 14.05 5.64 -3.41
CA MET A 301 13.24 5.01 -2.38
C MET A 301 13.41 5.68 -1.01
N ALA A 302 14.64 6.09 -0.67
CA ALA A 302 14.95 6.79 0.57
C ALA A 302 14.32 8.19 0.65
N ILE A 303 13.99 8.80 -0.48
CA ILE A 303 13.27 10.08 -0.56
C ILE A 303 11.75 9.84 -0.63
N PHE A 304 11.30 8.98 -1.53
CA PHE A 304 9.87 8.75 -1.80
C PHE A 304 9.11 8.21 -0.59
N PHE A 305 9.62 7.17 0.07
CA PHE A 305 8.89 6.55 1.18
C PHE A 305 8.69 7.46 2.39
N PRO A 306 9.70 8.22 2.87
CA PRO A 306 9.45 9.20 3.91
C PRO A 306 8.45 10.28 3.51
N LEU A 307 8.55 10.85 2.29
CA LEU A 307 7.61 11.87 1.81
C LEU A 307 6.18 11.32 1.77
N PHE A 308 5.99 10.13 1.21
CA PHE A 308 4.69 9.50 1.14
C PHE A 308 4.11 9.19 2.53
N THR A 309 4.94 8.68 3.45
CA THR A 309 4.51 8.41 4.84
C THR A 309 4.20 9.70 5.60
N LEU A 310 4.90 10.80 5.33
CA LEU A 310 4.57 12.10 5.91
C LEU A 310 3.20 12.60 5.45
N LEU A 311 2.86 12.42 4.17
CA LEU A 311 1.54 12.75 3.63
C LEU A 311 0.43 11.84 4.21
N GLU A 312 0.75 10.56 4.43
CA GLU A 312 -0.13 9.60 5.08
C GLU A 312 -0.41 10.02 6.53
N ASP A 313 0.63 10.25 7.32
CA ASP A 313 0.52 10.66 8.73
C ASP A 313 -0.15 12.05 8.90
N ALA A 314 0.03 12.95 7.93
CA ALA A 314 -0.65 14.24 7.91
C ALA A 314 -2.16 14.14 7.63
N GLY A 315 -2.66 12.97 7.18
CA GLY A 315 -4.07 12.75 6.85
C GLY A 315 -4.47 13.24 5.44
N TYR A 316 -3.49 13.55 4.58
CA TYR A 316 -3.77 14.01 3.21
C TYR A 316 -4.22 12.87 2.29
N LEU A 317 -3.61 11.69 2.42
CA LEU A 317 -3.89 10.57 1.51
C LEU A 317 -5.35 10.08 1.56
N PRO A 318 -6.03 9.99 2.71
CA PRO A 318 -7.46 9.67 2.73
C PRO A 318 -8.31 10.65 1.91
N ARG A 319 -7.95 11.93 1.87
CA ARG A 319 -8.65 12.96 1.07
C ARG A 319 -8.46 12.76 -0.42
N VAL A 320 -7.28 12.33 -0.85
CA VAL A 320 -7.02 11.91 -2.24
C VAL A 320 -7.89 10.71 -2.61
N ALA A 321 -8.01 9.71 -1.71
CA ALA A 321 -8.88 8.56 -1.94
C ALA A 321 -10.35 8.97 -2.09
N PHE A 322 -10.82 9.88 -1.25
CA PHE A 322 -12.18 10.42 -1.32
C PHE A 322 -12.47 11.13 -2.64
N GLN A 323 -11.54 11.98 -3.12
CA GLN A 323 -11.71 12.68 -4.40
C GLN A 323 -11.79 11.75 -5.61
N LEU A 324 -11.01 10.68 -5.59
CA LEU A 324 -10.94 9.72 -6.69
C LEU A 324 -11.97 8.58 -6.56
N ASP A 325 -12.66 8.48 -5.42
CA ASP A 325 -13.57 7.37 -5.12
C ASP A 325 -14.64 7.20 -6.20
N HIS A 326 -15.27 8.31 -6.64
CA HIS A 326 -16.28 8.25 -7.70
C HIS A 326 -15.75 7.65 -9.02
N ALA A 327 -14.52 7.99 -9.42
CA ALA A 327 -13.93 7.45 -10.64
C ALA A 327 -13.63 5.94 -10.51
N PHE A 328 -13.17 5.51 -9.33
CA PHE A 328 -12.92 4.10 -9.05
C PHE A 328 -14.22 3.30 -8.88
N GLN A 329 -15.25 3.87 -8.27
CA GLN A 329 -16.58 3.25 -8.19
C GLN A 329 -17.19 3.02 -9.58
N CYS A 330 -17.03 3.95 -10.53
CA CYS A 330 -17.42 3.73 -11.93
C CYS A 330 -16.71 2.52 -12.56
N ALA A 331 -15.51 2.20 -12.11
CA ALA A 331 -14.75 1.01 -12.49
C ALA A 331 -15.10 -0.22 -11.63
N ARG A 332 -16.07 -0.13 -10.72
CA ARG A 332 -16.44 -1.16 -9.71
C ARG A 332 -15.26 -1.58 -8.83
N ALA A 333 -14.44 -0.61 -8.47
CA ALA A 333 -13.27 -0.75 -7.61
C ALA A 333 -13.35 0.23 -6.44
N SER A 334 -12.63 -0.03 -5.36
CA SER A 334 -12.60 0.84 -4.18
C SER A 334 -11.81 2.12 -4.43
N GLY A 335 -12.26 3.26 -3.93
CA GLY A 335 -11.50 4.51 -3.93
C GLY A 335 -10.15 4.41 -3.23
N LYS A 336 -9.99 3.50 -2.25
CA LYS A 336 -8.70 3.19 -1.61
C LYS A 336 -7.66 2.65 -2.60
N GLN A 337 -8.08 2.11 -3.76
CA GLN A 337 -7.17 1.67 -4.81
C GLN A 337 -6.34 2.83 -5.38
N SER A 338 -6.84 4.06 -5.36
CA SER A 338 -6.08 5.24 -5.77
C SER A 338 -4.81 5.43 -4.95
N LEU A 339 -4.88 5.21 -3.64
CA LEU A 339 -3.72 5.29 -2.74
C LEU A 339 -2.68 4.22 -3.06
N THR A 340 -3.14 2.99 -3.27
CA THR A 340 -2.24 1.86 -3.60
C THR A 340 -1.59 2.05 -4.96
N MET A 341 -2.30 2.65 -5.91
CA MET A 341 -1.76 3.03 -7.21
C MET A 341 -0.72 4.15 -7.08
N CYS A 342 -0.97 5.19 -6.26
CA CYS A 342 0.01 6.24 -5.96
C CYS A 342 1.30 5.65 -5.35
N MET A 343 1.19 4.70 -4.42
CA MET A 343 2.34 3.94 -3.91
C MET A 343 3.03 3.14 -5.02
N GLY A 344 2.27 2.59 -5.96
CA GLY A 344 2.74 1.82 -7.11
C GLY A 344 3.67 2.62 -8.03
N PHE A 345 3.43 3.91 -8.24
CA PHE A 345 4.32 4.81 -8.99
C PHE A 345 5.73 4.89 -8.36
N GLY A 346 5.84 4.83 -7.04
CA GLY A 346 7.14 4.71 -6.38
C GLY A 346 7.72 3.30 -6.50
N CYS A 347 6.95 2.31 -6.04
CA CYS A 347 7.33 0.90 -6.07
C CYS A 347 6.09 0.00 -6.08
N ASN A 348 5.93 -0.84 -7.10
CA ASN A 348 4.79 -1.75 -7.21
C ASN A 348 4.68 -2.73 -6.03
N ALA A 349 5.80 -3.20 -5.48
CA ALA A 349 5.78 -4.06 -4.31
C ALA A 349 5.18 -3.36 -3.08
N CYS A 350 5.42 -2.05 -2.93
CA CYS A 350 4.82 -1.25 -1.86
C CYS A 350 3.34 -0.98 -2.13
N GLY A 351 2.96 -0.70 -3.39
CA GLY A 351 1.56 -0.59 -3.79
C GLY A 351 0.77 -1.85 -3.45
N VAL A 352 1.31 -3.03 -3.76
CA VAL A 352 0.70 -4.33 -3.40
C VAL A 352 0.56 -4.51 -1.89
N THR A 353 1.59 -4.18 -1.11
CA THR A 353 1.50 -4.23 0.37
C THR A 353 0.47 -3.21 0.88
N GLY A 354 0.39 -2.04 0.25
CA GLY A 354 -0.59 -0.99 0.55
C GLY A 354 -2.05 -1.45 0.36
N CYS A 355 -2.30 -2.44 -0.52
CA CYS A 355 -3.65 -2.97 -0.74
C CYS A 355 -4.30 -3.58 0.51
N ARG A 356 -3.54 -3.78 1.59
CA ARG A 356 -4.09 -4.20 2.90
C ARG A 356 -5.09 -3.21 3.50
N ILE A 357 -5.03 -1.93 3.07
CA ILE A 357 -6.01 -0.91 3.51
C ILE A 357 -7.40 -1.12 2.91
N ILE A 358 -7.52 -1.97 1.87
CA ILE A 358 -8.79 -2.29 1.22
C ILE A 358 -9.44 -3.44 1.99
N ASP A 359 -10.61 -3.21 2.56
CA ASP A 359 -11.29 -4.15 3.45
C ASP A 359 -11.84 -5.36 2.67
N SER A 360 -12.48 -5.11 1.52
CA SER A 360 -13.04 -6.16 0.66
C SER A 360 -11.95 -7.03 0.04
N PRO A 361 -11.91 -8.36 0.31
CA PRO A 361 -10.92 -9.27 -0.28
C PRO A 361 -10.94 -9.28 -1.80
N ARG A 362 -12.15 -9.13 -2.40
CA ARG A 362 -12.35 -9.06 -3.85
C ARG A 362 -11.70 -7.79 -4.44
N GLU A 363 -12.00 -6.63 -3.88
CA GLU A 363 -11.47 -5.34 -4.34
C GLU A 363 -9.96 -5.25 -4.09
N ARG A 364 -9.49 -5.78 -2.97
CA ARG A 364 -8.07 -5.94 -2.66
C ARG A 364 -7.36 -6.74 -3.73
N LEU A 365 -7.95 -7.84 -4.18
CA LEU A 365 -7.37 -8.66 -5.23
C LEU A 365 -7.35 -7.95 -6.58
N ILE A 366 -8.41 -7.22 -6.96
CA ILE A 366 -8.44 -6.38 -8.17
C ILE A 366 -7.33 -5.34 -8.11
N ALA A 367 -7.18 -4.65 -6.98
CA ALA A 367 -6.13 -3.66 -6.78
C ALA A 367 -4.71 -4.26 -6.91
N ILE A 368 -4.48 -5.45 -6.35
CA ILE A 368 -3.21 -6.18 -6.47
C ILE A 368 -2.91 -6.53 -7.94
N LEU A 369 -3.89 -7.08 -8.67
CA LEU A 369 -3.71 -7.51 -10.05
C LEU A 369 -3.47 -6.34 -11.01
N THR A 370 -4.04 -5.18 -10.74
CA THR A 370 -3.94 -4.00 -11.61
C THR A 370 -2.86 -3.02 -11.19
N ASN A 371 -2.24 -3.19 -10.03
CA ASN A 371 -1.20 -2.28 -9.53
C ASN A 371 0.02 -2.16 -10.45
N SER A 372 0.34 -3.21 -11.22
CA SER A 372 1.48 -3.23 -12.13
C SER A 372 1.33 -2.34 -13.38
N PHE A 373 0.13 -1.83 -13.67
CA PHE A 373 -0.07 -0.82 -14.73
C PHE A 373 0.41 0.57 -14.31
N ALA A 374 0.53 0.86 -13.00
CA ALA A 374 1.22 2.05 -12.53
C ALA A 374 2.74 1.90 -12.78
N PRO A 375 3.35 2.72 -13.66
CA PRO A 375 4.78 2.61 -13.93
C PRO A 375 5.57 3.00 -12.69
N CYS A 376 6.34 2.08 -12.15
CA CYS A 376 7.19 2.32 -10.99
C CYS A 376 8.47 3.08 -11.38
N ASN A 377 9.20 3.56 -10.35
CA ASN A 377 10.43 4.32 -10.55
C ASN A 377 11.44 3.63 -11.49
N GLY A 378 11.56 2.31 -11.46
CA GLY A 378 12.46 1.57 -12.35
C GLY A 378 12.07 1.56 -13.83
N ARG A 379 10.84 1.96 -14.17
CA ARG A 379 10.37 2.10 -15.56
C ARG A 379 10.56 3.51 -16.10
N PHE A 380 10.66 4.52 -15.23
CA PHE A 380 10.77 5.92 -15.64
C PHE A 380 11.98 6.25 -16.52
N PRO A 381 13.20 5.72 -16.31
CA PRO A 381 14.33 6.03 -17.17
C PRO A 381 14.05 5.74 -18.64
N LEU A 382 13.48 4.57 -18.95
CA LEU A 382 13.13 4.19 -20.32
C LEU A 382 11.94 5.01 -20.85
N LEU A 383 10.94 5.29 -20.03
CA LEU A 383 9.79 6.16 -20.40
C LEU A 383 10.24 7.58 -20.72
N ILE A 384 11.08 8.17 -19.86
CA ILE A 384 11.63 9.53 -20.07
C ILE A 384 12.46 9.57 -21.36
N PHE A 385 13.32 8.56 -21.57
CA PHE A 385 14.11 8.48 -22.78
C PHE A 385 13.22 8.44 -24.04
N LEU A 386 12.26 7.53 -24.08
CA LEU A 386 11.37 7.38 -25.24
C LEU A 386 10.55 8.66 -25.47
N CYS A 387 9.94 9.22 -24.44
CA CYS A 387 9.11 10.41 -24.56
C CYS A 387 9.91 11.66 -24.95
N SER A 388 11.07 11.90 -24.34
CA SER A 388 11.82 13.14 -24.50
C SER A 388 12.76 13.10 -25.71
N VAL A 389 13.48 12.00 -25.89
CA VAL A 389 14.57 11.91 -26.86
C VAL A 389 14.09 11.33 -28.18
N PHE A 390 13.21 10.34 -28.15
CA PHE A 390 12.77 9.68 -29.38
C PHE A 390 11.60 10.41 -30.04
N PHE A 391 10.56 10.77 -29.28
CA PHE A 391 9.35 11.38 -29.86
C PHE A 391 9.35 12.90 -29.90
N ALA A 392 9.65 13.56 -28.78
CA ALA A 392 9.41 14.98 -28.67
C ALA A 392 10.56 15.86 -29.16
N GLY A 393 11.80 15.41 -29.07
CA GLY A 393 13.00 16.18 -29.41
C GLY A 393 13.21 17.46 -28.55
N SER A 394 12.31 17.70 -27.57
CA SER A 394 12.36 18.83 -26.65
C SER A 394 11.93 18.41 -25.25
N ALA A 395 12.49 19.05 -24.22
CA ALA A 395 12.17 18.74 -22.83
C ALA A 395 10.68 18.99 -22.49
N ALA A 396 10.11 20.07 -22.98
CA ALA A 396 8.70 20.42 -22.72
C ALA A 396 7.73 19.43 -23.41
N GLY A 397 7.99 19.08 -24.69
CA GLY A 397 7.19 18.09 -25.41
C GLY A 397 7.30 16.70 -24.77
N GLY A 398 8.50 16.32 -24.32
CA GLY A 398 8.73 15.06 -23.60
C GLY A 398 7.97 14.98 -22.29
N ALA A 399 7.95 16.06 -21.52
CA ALA A 399 7.19 16.14 -20.27
C ALA A 399 5.67 16.02 -20.51
N LEU A 400 5.15 16.69 -21.55
CA LEU A 400 3.74 16.60 -21.92
C LEU A 400 3.37 15.17 -22.34
N LEU A 401 4.18 14.54 -23.18
CA LEU A 401 3.96 13.16 -23.62
C LEU A 401 4.04 12.17 -22.45
N LEU A 402 5.01 12.32 -21.56
CA LEU A 402 5.13 11.49 -20.36
C LEU A 402 3.89 11.63 -19.46
N THR A 403 3.38 12.85 -19.28
CA THR A 403 2.14 13.10 -18.54
C THR A 403 0.95 12.37 -19.19
N GLY A 404 0.86 12.42 -20.53
CA GLY A 404 -0.14 11.68 -21.30
C GLY A 404 -0.03 10.16 -21.10
N VAL A 405 1.17 9.61 -21.09
CA VAL A 405 1.44 8.19 -20.83
C VAL A 405 1.03 7.79 -19.41
N ILE A 406 1.32 8.63 -18.41
CA ILE A 406 0.89 8.40 -17.03
C ILE A 406 -0.64 8.43 -16.93
N ALA A 407 -1.30 9.41 -17.54
CA ALA A 407 -2.76 9.47 -17.57
C ALA A 407 -3.37 8.25 -18.27
N ALA A 408 -2.79 7.81 -19.38
CA ALA A 408 -3.20 6.58 -20.07
C ALA A 408 -3.02 5.33 -19.18
N SER A 409 -1.95 5.25 -18.38
CA SER A 409 -1.72 4.14 -17.45
C SER A 409 -2.78 4.08 -16.34
N VAL A 410 -3.21 5.23 -15.83
CA VAL A 410 -4.34 5.33 -14.88
C VAL A 410 -5.64 4.86 -15.54
N GLY A 411 -5.93 5.36 -16.74
CA GLY A 411 -7.11 4.93 -17.52
C GLY A 411 -7.10 3.43 -17.80
N LEU A 412 -5.94 2.85 -18.12
CA LEU A 412 -5.76 1.43 -18.33
C LEU A 412 -6.01 0.62 -17.04
N THR A 413 -5.53 1.12 -15.89
CA THR A 413 -5.80 0.53 -14.58
C THR A 413 -7.31 0.46 -14.31
N LEU A 414 -8.04 1.56 -14.54
CA LEU A 414 -9.49 1.61 -14.36
C LEU A 414 -10.22 0.66 -15.32
N LEU A 415 -9.81 0.65 -16.59
CA LEU A 415 -10.38 -0.23 -17.62
C LEU A 415 -10.23 -1.71 -17.25
N VAL A 416 -9.01 -2.12 -16.89
CA VAL A 416 -8.73 -3.52 -16.52
C VAL A 416 -9.42 -3.88 -15.21
N SER A 417 -9.50 -2.98 -14.22
CA SER A 417 -10.27 -3.18 -12.99
C SER A 417 -11.74 -3.44 -13.30
N ARG A 418 -12.34 -2.66 -14.22
CA ARG A 418 -13.72 -2.85 -14.67
C ARG A 418 -13.93 -4.18 -15.38
N ILE A 419 -13.01 -4.58 -16.26
CA ILE A 419 -13.07 -5.87 -16.96
C ILE A 419 -12.97 -7.03 -15.97
N LEU A 420 -12.02 -7.00 -15.04
CA LEU A 420 -11.87 -8.03 -14.01
C LEU A 420 -13.11 -8.14 -13.12
N SER A 421 -13.69 -6.99 -12.74
CA SER A 421 -14.89 -6.91 -11.94
C SER A 421 -16.14 -7.44 -12.68
N ALA A 422 -16.18 -7.32 -14.01
CA ALA A 422 -17.29 -7.81 -14.82
C ALA A 422 -17.17 -9.31 -15.19
N THR A 423 -15.94 -9.85 -15.22
CA THR A 423 -15.67 -11.20 -15.74
C THR A 423 -15.30 -12.20 -14.66
N VAL A 424 -14.11 -12.08 -14.09
CA VAL A 424 -13.49 -13.08 -13.20
C VAL A 424 -13.87 -12.87 -11.74
N LEU A 425 -13.89 -11.61 -11.29
CA LEU A 425 -14.13 -11.22 -9.91
C LEU A 425 -15.49 -10.47 -9.80
N ARG A 426 -16.56 -11.14 -10.23
CA ARG A 426 -17.92 -10.57 -10.25
C ARG A 426 -18.38 -10.17 -8.85
N GLY A 427 -19.10 -9.04 -8.76
CA GLY A 427 -19.69 -8.51 -7.55
C GLY A 427 -19.87 -7.00 -7.64
N GLU A 428 -20.67 -6.43 -6.76
CA GLU A 428 -20.83 -4.99 -6.62
C GLU A 428 -19.70 -4.40 -5.78
N ALA A 429 -19.40 -3.12 -6.01
CA ALA A 429 -18.47 -2.40 -5.17
C ALA A 429 -19.12 -2.20 -3.79
N VAL A 430 -18.38 -2.49 -2.73
CA VAL A 430 -18.87 -2.21 -1.38
C VAL A 430 -18.90 -0.70 -1.20
N SER A 431 -20.08 -0.16 -0.88
CA SER A 431 -20.19 1.27 -0.52
C SER A 431 -19.37 1.52 0.73
N PHE A 432 -18.40 2.40 0.63
CA PHE A 432 -17.48 2.70 1.71
C PHE A 432 -17.74 4.11 2.25
N ALA A 433 -18.10 4.19 3.53
CA ALA A 433 -18.07 5.45 4.27
C ALA A 433 -16.61 5.77 4.62
N LEU A 434 -15.98 6.65 3.85
CA LEU A 434 -14.62 7.09 4.13
C LEU A 434 -14.63 8.09 5.28
N GLU A 435 -14.12 7.69 6.43
CA GLU A 435 -13.80 8.63 7.49
C GLU A 435 -12.54 9.41 7.14
N LEU A 436 -12.66 10.72 7.08
CA LEU A 436 -11.52 11.60 6.96
C LEU A 436 -10.87 11.76 8.33
N PRO A 437 -9.67 11.21 8.56
CA PRO A 437 -8.97 11.40 9.81
C PRO A 437 -8.62 12.90 9.98
N PRO A 438 -8.59 13.40 11.22
CA PRO A 438 -8.17 14.78 11.49
C PRO A 438 -6.72 14.99 11.02
N TYR A 439 -6.40 16.24 10.61
CA TYR A 439 -5.03 16.60 10.29
C TYR A 439 -4.13 16.47 11.52
N ARG A 440 -3.02 15.77 11.35
CA ARG A 440 -2.04 15.54 12.43
C ARG A 440 -0.66 16.03 11.99
N MET A 441 0.04 16.72 12.90
CA MET A 441 1.45 17.05 12.66
C MET A 441 2.29 15.77 12.73
N PRO A 442 2.92 15.35 11.60
CA PRO A 442 3.73 14.14 11.57
C PRO A 442 5.02 14.33 12.39
N GLN A 443 5.49 13.26 13.03
CA GLN A 443 6.77 13.24 13.74
C GLN A 443 7.91 12.97 12.75
N ILE A 444 8.39 14.01 12.05
CA ILE A 444 9.30 13.94 10.90
C ILE A 444 10.48 12.99 11.15
N GLY A 445 11.23 13.17 12.24
CA GLY A 445 12.42 12.35 12.51
C GLY A 445 12.10 10.86 12.68
N ARG A 446 11.03 10.52 13.40
CA ARG A 446 10.61 9.13 13.62
C ARG A 446 10.10 8.49 12.33
N VAL A 447 9.35 9.24 11.53
CA VAL A 447 8.83 8.80 10.23
C VAL A 447 9.96 8.49 9.28
N ILE A 448 10.96 9.38 9.15
CA ILE A 448 12.11 9.17 8.27
C ILE A 448 12.87 7.89 8.66
N VAL A 449 13.26 7.76 9.93
CA VAL A 449 14.03 6.60 10.40
C VAL A 449 13.25 5.30 10.18
N ARG A 450 11.95 5.28 10.51
CA ARG A 450 11.11 4.10 10.33
C ARG A 450 10.92 3.75 8.85
N SER A 451 10.67 4.73 7.99
CA SER A 451 10.48 4.51 6.54
C SER A 451 11.74 3.98 5.87
N VAL A 452 12.91 4.53 6.21
CA VAL A 452 14.18 4.07 5.65
C VAL A 452 14.50 2.65 6.13
N ARG A 453 14.41 2.39 7.43
CA ARG A 453 14.78 1.09 7.99
C ARG A 453 13.79 -0.03 7.62
N ASP A 454 12.48 0.22 7.78
CA ASP A 454 11.48 -0.85 7.73
C ASP A 454 10.91 -1.02 6.31
N ARG A 455 10.96 0.01 5.45
CA ARG A 455 10.48 -0.05 4.06
C ARG A 455 11.62 -0.09 3.05
N THR A 456 12.52 0.92 3.05
CA THR A 456 13.57 1.05 2.03
C THR A 456 14.58 -0.09 2.09
N LEU A 457 15.20 -0.35 3.24
CA LEU A 457 16.23 -1.40 3.37
C LEU A 457 15.65 -2.80 3.16
N PHE A 458 14.41 -3.04 3.58
CA PHE A 458 13.75 -4.33 3.39
C PHE A 458 13.49 -4.62 1.91
N VAL A 459 12.98 -3.64 1.15
CA VAL A 459 12.73 -3.79 -0.30
C VAL A 459 14.04 -3.92 -1.05
N LEU A 460 15.05 -3.11 -0.70
CA LEU A 460 16.38 -3.16 -1.31
C LEU A 460 17.06 -4.53 -1.10
N ALA A 461 17.04 -5.08 0.12
CA ALA A 461 17.62 -6.38 0.39
C ALA A 461 16.98 -7.50 -0.47
N ARG A 462 15.66 -7.44 -0.66
CA ARG A 462 14.93 -8.38 -1.53
C ARG A 462 15.29 -8.21 -3.00
N ALA A 463 15.40 -6.95 -3.47
CA ALA A 463 15.82 -6.66 -4.83
C ALA A 463 17.25 -7.14 -5.09
N ALA A 464 18.18 -6.89 -4.17
CA ALA A 464 19.55 -7.35 -4.25
C ALA A 464 19.66 -8.88 -4.26
N ALA A 465 18.88 -9.58 -3.43
CA ALA A 465 18.87 -11.06 -3.38
C ALA A 465 18.43 -11.71 -4.70
N VAL A 466 17.59 -11.03 -5.49
CA VAL A 466 17.16 -11.53 -6.81
C VAL A 466 18.06 -11.02 -7.93
N ALA A 467 18.54 -9.79 -7.84
CA ALA A 467 19.41 -9.19 -8.86
C ALA A 467 20.79 -9.87 -8.93
N ALA A 468 21.33 -10.31 -7.80
CA ALA A 468 22.64 -10.97 -7.76
C ALA A 468 22.72 -12.25 -8.62
N PRO A 469 21.86 -13.28 -8.43
CA PRO A 469 21.88 -14.46 -9.29
C PRO A 469 21.47 -14.15 -10.75
N ALA A 470 20.57 -13.16 -10.94
CA ALA A 470 20.21 -12.73 -12.29
C ALA A 470 21.38 -12.11 -13.04
N GLY A 471 22.22 -11.31 -12.36
CA GLY A 471 23.42 -10.74 -12.94
C GLY A 471 24.41 -11.81 -13.40
N VAL A 472 24.60 -12.85 -12.60
CA VAL A 472 25.43 -14.01 -12.99
C VAL A 472 24.85 -14.71 -14.23
N LEU A 473 23.52 -14.94 -14.24
CA LEU A 473 22.86 -15.56 -15.39
C LEU A 473 23.02 -14.72 -16.67
N ILE A 474 22.78 -13.41 -16.60
CA ILE A 474 22.93 -12.48 -17.73
C ILE A 474 24.36 -12.50 -18.25
N TRP A 475 25.35 -12.48 -17.34
CA TRP A 475 26.75 -12.53 -17.71
C TRP A 475 27.10 -13.85 -18.42
N ILE A 476 26.64 -14.99 -17.93
CA ILE A 476 26.83 -16.30 -18.56
C ILE A 476 26.26 -16.30 -19.98
N LEU A 477 25.03 -15.84 -20.16
CA LEU A 477 24.37 -15.76 -21.45
C LEU A 477 25.11 -14.86 -22.44
N ALA A 478 25.74 -13.80 -21.95
CA ALA A 478 26.46 -12.83 -22.78
C ALA A 478 27.90 -13.25 -23.12
N ASN A 479 28.57 -14.01 -22.25
CA ASN A 479 30.00 -14.31 -22.39
C ASN A 479 30.30 -15.77 -22.79
N VAL A 480 29.38 -16.71 -22.55
CA VAL A 480 29.56 -18.08 -22.96
C VAL A 480 29.17 -18.20 -24.46
N GLN A 481 30.11 -18.68 -25.27
CA GLN A 481 29.93 -18.86 -26.72
C GLN A 481 29.54 -20.29 -27.04
N ILE A 482 28.60 -20.46 -27.95
CA ILE A 482 28.25 -21.73 -28.59
C ILE A 482 28.55 -21.55 -30.09
N GLY A 483 29.60 -22.22 -30.57
CA GLY A 483 30.13 -21.95 -31.93
C GLY A 483 30.81 -20.56 -31.97
N ASN A 484 30.37 -19.70 -32.88
CA ASN A 484 30.94 -18.36 -33.10
C ASN A 484 30.13 -17.21 -32.50
N ALA A 485 29.09 -17.51 -31.73
CA ALA A 485 28.23 -16.48 -31.19
C ALA A 485 27.89 -16.75 -29.70
N ALA A 486 27.64 -15.69 -28.95
CA ALA A 486 27.20 -15.79 -27.55
C ALA A 486 25.81 -16.46 -27.48
N ILE A 487 25.55 -17.14 -26.37
CA ILE A 487 24.23 -17.77 -26.11
C ILE A 487 23.12 -16.71 -26.23
N LEU A 488 23.37 -15.49 -25.73
CA LEU A 488 22.44 -14.35 -25.81
C LEU A 488 22.00 -14.11 -27.27
N SER A 489 22.94 -14.12 -28.24
CA SER A 489 22.66 -13.88 -29.67
C SER A 489 21.80 -15.00 -30.27
N HIS A 490 22.02 -16.25 -29.87
CA HIS A 490 21.19 -17.37 -30.32
C HIS A 490 19.75 -17.26 -29.77
N ILE A 491 19.59 -16.89 -28.49
CA ILE A 491 18.26 -16.69 -27.88
C ILE A 491 17.55 -15.51 -28.55
N THR A 492 18.28 -14.41 -28.81
CA THR A 492 17.72 -13.23 -29.49
C THR A 492 17.22 -13.59 -30.88
N ALA A 493 18.02 -14.32 -31.68
CA ALA A 493 17.64 -14.79 -33.02
C ALA A 493 16.42 -15.74 -32.97
N PHE A 494 16.33 -16.60 -31.96
CA PHE A 494 15.19 -17.49 -31.77
C PHE A 494 13.90 -16.72 -31.40
N LEU A 495 14.00 -15.66 -30.60
CA LEU A 495 12.86 -14.84 -30.19
C LEU A 495 12.42 -13.82 -31.24
N ASP A 496 13.31 -13.46 -32.18
CA ASP A 496 13.06 -12.41 -33.17
C ASP A 496 11.81 -12.61 -34.03
N PRO A 497 11.51 -13.81 -34.56
CA PRO A 497 10.29 -14.04 -35.32
C PRO A 497 9.00 -13.77 -34.51
N ALA A 498 9.00 -14.18 -33.25
CA ALA A 498 7.88 -13.93 -32.36
C ALA A 498 7.78 -12.44 -31.96
N ALA A 499 8.91 -11.79 -31.68
CA ALA A 499 8.97 -10.38 -31.31
C ALA A 499 8.45 -9.47 -32.44
N ARG A 500 8.79 -9.78 -33.70
CA ARG A 500 8.31 -9.04 -34.88
C ARG A 500 6.79 -9.07 -35.04
N VAL A 501 6.09 -10.10 -34.54
CA VAL A 501 4.63 -10.14 -34.53
C VAL A 501 4.07 -8.98 -33.70
N PHE A 502 4.78 -8.58 -32.62
CA PHE A 502 4.41 -7.50 -31.72
C PHE A 502 5.00 -6.13 -32.11
N GLY A 503 5.68 -6.03 -33.26
CA GLY A 503 6.29 -4.78 -33.73
C GLY A 503 7.56 -4.38 -32.99
N ILE A 504 8.21 -5.30 -32.28
CA ILE A 504 9.49 -5.18 -31.60
C ILE A 504 10.49 -6.19 -32.17
N ASP A 505 11.73 -6.14 -31.78
CA ASP A 505 12.75 -7.13 -32.13
C ASP A 505 13.07 -8.10 -30.99
N GLY A 506 13.87 -9.12 -31.29
CA GLY A 506 14.27 -10.14 -30.32
C GLY A 506 15.10 -9.57 -29.15
N VAL A 507 15.88 -8.50 -29.38
CA VAL A 507 16.68 -7.85 -28.33
C VAL A 507 15.77 -7.18 -27.30
N ILE A 508 14.76 -6.44 -27.76
CA ILE A 508 13.78 -5.77 -26.89
C ILE A 508 13.02 -6.82 -26.08
N LEU A 509 12.48 -7.84 -26.74
CA LEU A 509 11.72 -8.90 -26.06
C LEU A 509 12.57 -9.61 -24.99
N LEU A 510 13.81 -9.96 -25.35
CA LEU A 510 14.74 -10.59 -24.41
C LEU A 510 15.10 -9.66 -23.24
N ALA A 511 15.26 -8.35 -23.48
CA ALA A 511 15.54 -7.38 -22.43
C ALA A 511 14.38 -7.27 -21.42
N PHE A 512 13.12 -7.34 -21.85
CA PHE A 512 11.97 -7.39 -20.95
C PHE A 512 11.90 -8.71 -20.16
N ILE A 513 12.28 -9.83 -20.74
CA ILE A 513 12.35 -11.13 -20.05
C ILE A 513 13.46 -11.12 -19.01
N LEU A 514 14.68 -10.73 -19.38
CA LEU A 514 15.83 -10.67 -18.48
C LEU A 514 15.76 -9.52 -17.49
N GLY A 515 14.95 -8.50 -17.76
CA GLY A 515 14.62 -7.40 -16.84
C GLY A 515 13.63 -7.77 -15.74
N PHE A 516 13.04 -8.96 -15.77
CA PHE A 516 12.10 -9.44 -14.74
C PHE A 516 12.64 -9.38 -13.30
N PRO A 517 13.91 -9.65 -13.00
CA PRO A 517 14.47 -9.42 -11.66
C PRO A 517 14.33 -7.98 -11.16
N ALA A 518 14.61 -7.01 -12.03
CA ALA A 518 14.55 -5.57 -11.73
C ALA A 518 14.30 -4.79 -13.02
N ASN A 519 13.22 -4.01 -13.07
CA ASN A 519 12.81 -3.28 -14.29
C ASN A 519 13.84 -2.23 -14.75
N GLU A 520 14.71 -1.78 -13.86
CA GLU A 520 15.80 -0.85 -14.13
C GLU A 520 16.83 -1.44 -15.11
N LEU A 521 16.92 -2.76 -15.21
CA LEU A 521 17.87 -3.45 -16.08
C LEU A 521 17.43 -3.46 -17.54
N VAL A 522 16.17 -3.18 -17.87
CA VAL A 522 15.65 -3.28 -19.25
C VAL A 522 16.43 -2.38 -20.21
N MET A 523 16.63 -1.10 -19.87
CA MET A 523 17.37 -0.17 -20.72
C MET A 523 18.84 -0.57 -20.90
N PRO A 524 19.62 -0.86 -19.85
CA PRO A 524 20.98 -1.38 -19.99
C PRO A 524 21.08 -2.69 -20.78
N LEU A 525 20.09 -3.58 -20.67
CA LEU A 525 20.05 -4.84 -21.41
C LEU A 525 19.79 -4.63 -22.90
N ILE A 526 18.96 -3.66 -23.28
CA ILE A 526 18.77 -3.27 -24.68
C ILE A 526 20.12 -2.79 -25.29
N VAL A 527 20.83 -1.91 -24.55
CA VAL A 527 22.15 -1.42 -24.97
C VAL A 527 23.15 -2.56 -25.12
N MET A 528 23.24 -3.44 -24.12
CA MET A 528 24.12 -4.60 -24.13
C MET A 528 23.82 -5.54 -25.30
N GLY A 529 22.55 -5.77 -25.59
CA GLY A 529 22.13 -6.64 -26.69
C GLY A 529 22.53 -6.10 -28.05
N TYR A 530 22.34 -4.79 -28.30
CA TYR A 530 22.72 -4.18 -29.59
C TYR A 530 24.23 -4.00 -29.76
N LEU A 531 24.96 -3.68 -28.70
CA LEU A 531 26.42 -3.56 -28.75
C LEU A 531 27.13 -4.92 -28.76
N SER A 532 26.39 -6.02 -28.50
CA SER A 532 26.96 -7.35 -28.27
C SER A 532 28.08 -7.32 -27.21
N SER A 533 28.00 -6.39 -26.26
CA SER A 533 28.98 -6.24 -25.20
C SER A 533 28.75 -7.32 -24.13
N GLY A 534 29.80 -7.98 -23.69
CA GLY A 534 29.70 -9.02 -22.65
C GLY A 534 29.35 -8.49 -21.26
N THR A 535 29.15 -7.18 -21.10
CA THR A 535 28.90 -6.51 -19.81
C THR A 535 27.77 -5.49 -19.92
N ILE A 536 27.03 -5.30 -18.83
CA ILE A 536 25.98 -4.29 -18.76
C ILE A 536 26.60 -2.89 -18.88
N ALA A 537 26.12 -2.12 -19.86
CA ALA A 537 26.55 -0.75 -20.08
C ALA A 537 26.05 0.16 -18.96
N SER A 538 26.94 0.94 -18.33
CA SER A 538 26.63 1.96 -17.32
C SER A 538 26.98 3.35 -17.87
N GLY A 539 26.12 4.34 -17.65
CA GLY A 539 26.40 5.74 -18.01
C GLY A 539 26.29 6.06 -19.51
N VAL A 540 25.40 5.42 -20.26
CA VAL A 540 25.20 5.72 -21.68
C VAL A 540 24.46 7.06 -21.82
N ASP A 541 25.08 8.01 -22.55
CA ASP A 541 24.45 9.26 -22.89
C ASP A 541 23.23 9.06 -23.79
N PHE A 542 22.16 9.82 -23.57
CA PHE A 542 20.90 9.69 -24.29
C PHE A 542 21.05 9.91 -25.80
N ALA A 543 21.94 10.82 -26.22
CA ALA A 543 22.19 11.07 -27.64
C ALA A 543 22.85 9.85 -28.32
N SER A 544 23.87 9.28 -27.68
CA SER A 544 24.55 8.06 -28.14
C SER A 544 23.60 6.87 -28.16
N PHE A 545 22.71 6.77 -27.17
CA PHE A 545 21.70 5.70 -27.13
C PHE A 545 20.67 5.84 -28.26
N ARG A 546 20.19 7.06 -28.56
CA ARG A 546 19.31 7.30 -29.70
C ARG A 546 19.97 6.89 -31.03
N ALA A 547 21.22 7.28 -31.23
CA ALA A 547 21.96 6.91 -32.43
C ALA A 547 22.11 5.39 -32.58
N LEU A 548 22.39 4.68 -31.47
CA LEU A 548 22.47 3.22 -31.45
C LEU A 548 21.14 2.56 -31.86
N LEU A 549 20.01 3.05 -31.32
CA LEU A 549 18.69 2.50 -31.65
C LEU A 549 18.33 2.69 -33.12
N LEU A 550 18.57 3.90 -33.66
CA LEU A 550 18.33 4.19 -35.09
C LEU A 550 19.22 3.35 -36.00
N ALA A 551 20.49 3.16 -35.63
CA ALA A 551 21.42 2.29 -36.39
C ALA A 551 20.97 0.81 -36.42
N ASN A 552 20.25 0.35 -35.40
CA ASN A 552 19.67 -0.99 -35.32
C ASN A 552 18.22 -1.08 -35.85
N GLY A 553 17.77 -0.09 -36.63
CA GLY A 553 16.51 -0.16 -37.37
C GLY A 553 15.26 0.19 -36.55
N TRP A 554 15.40 0.91 -35.43
CA TRP A 554 14.24 1.38 -34.68
C TRP A 554 13.39 2.34 -35.50
N THR A 555 12.11 2.06 -35.56
CA THR A 555 11.08 2.89 -36.17
C THR A 555 10.20 3.52 -35.11
N VAL A 556 9.36 4.47 -35.52
CA VAL A 556 8.32 5.05 -34.64
C VAL A 556 7.40 3.94 -34.08
N GLN A 557 7.08 2.94 -34.91
CA GLN A 557 6.28 1.79 -34.48
C GLN A 557 6.97 1.01 -33.35
N THR A 558 8.27 0.68 -33.52
CA THR A 558 9.06 -0.06 -32.52
C THR A 558 9.13 0.73 -31.21
N ALA A 559 9.34 2.05 -31.29
CA ALA A 559 9.37 2.92 -30.12
C ALA A 559 8.02 2.99 -29.39
N LEU A 560 6.90 3.08 -30.14
CA LEU A 560 5.55 3.05 -29.56
C LEU A 560 5.24 1.72 -28.89
N CYS A 561 5.55 0.60 -29.55
CA CYS A 561 5.35 -0.74 -28.97
C CYS A 561 6.21 -0.92 -27.70
N THR A 562 7.45 -0.46 -27.70
CA THR A 562 8.33 -0.49 -26.52
C THR A 562 7.79 0.40 -25.39
N LEU A 563 7.25 1.58 -25.72
CA LEU A 563 6.60 2.48 -24.75
C LEU A 563 5.41 1.79 -24.06
N VAL A 564 4.53 1.16 -24.84
CA VAL A 564 3.35 0.44 -24.34
C VAL A 564 3.79 -0.75 -23.48
N LEU A 565 4.76 -1.54 -23.91
CA LEU A 565 5.31 -2.63 -23.11
C LEU A 565 5.96 -2.15 -21.83
N THR A 566 6.61 -0.97 -21.84
CA THR A 566 7.19 -0.40 -20.60
C THR A 566 6.11 -0.09 -19.58
N VAL A 567 4.93 0.35 -20.00
CA VAL A 567 3.77 0.57 -19.10
C VAL A 567 3.11 -0.75 -18.72
N ALA A 568 2.86 -1.62 -19.68
CA ALA A 568 2.05 -2.84 -19.54
C ALA A 568 2.87 -4.10 -19.80
N HIS A 569 3.78 -4.43 -18.87
CA HIS A 569 4.50 -5.72 -18.86
C HIS A 569 4.46 -6.35 -17.47
N ALA A 570 5.00 -7.54 -17.35
CA ALA A 570 5.05 -8.28 -16.09
C ALA A 570 5.69 -7.44 -14.97
N PRO A 571 5.13 -7.48 -13.74
CA PRO A 571 5.76 -6.86 -12.58
C PRO A 571 7.10 -7.53 -12.26
N CYS A 572 8.02 -6.79 -11.64
CA CYS A 572 9.33 -7.35 -11.26
C CYS A 572 9.18 -8.49 -10.24
N SER A 573 10.20 -9.33 -10.15
CA SER A 573 10.23 -10.49 -9.24
C SER A 573 9.94 -10.15 -7.78
N THR A 574 10.44 -9.01 -7.29
CA THR A 574 10.15 -8.52 -5.93
C THR A 574 8.66 -8.27 -5.73
N THR A 575 7.99 -7.71 -6.73
CA THR A 575 6.53 -7.50 -6.71
C THR A 575 5.79 -8.84 -6.76
N CYS A 576 6.21 -9.78 -7.62
CA CYS A 576 5.62 -11.13 -7.69
C CYS A 576 5.73 -11.87 -6.36
N LEU A 577 6.89 -11.82 -5.70
CA LEU A 577 7.08 -12.41 -4.36
C LEU A 577 6.19 -11.73 -3.30
N THR A 578 5.93 -10.42 -3.46
CA THR A 578 5.01 -9.72 -2.55
C THR A 578 3.57 -10.15 -2.81
N ILE A 579 3.14 -10.24 -4.08
CA ILE A 579 1.80 -10.73 -4.46
C ILE A 579 1.59 -12.16 -3.91
N LEU A 580 2.58 -13.04 -4.08
CA LEU A 580 2.50 -14.41 -3.55
C LEU A 580 2.31 -14.45 -2.02
N ARG A 581 2.97 -13.56 -1.30
CA ARG A 581 2.83 -13.45 0.17
C ARG A 581 1.47 -12.87 0.58
N GLU A 582 0.98 -11.84 -0.12
CA GLU A 582 -0.29 -11.19 0.19
C GLU A 582 -1.50 -12.05 -0.19
N THR A 583 -1.44 -12.72 -1.35
CA THR A 583 -2.56 -13.56 -1.83
C THR A 583 -2.47 -15.01 -1.37
N ARG A 584 -1.29 -15.46 -0.93
CA ARG A 584 -0.97 -16.87 -0.62
C ARG A 584 -1.36 -17.84 -1.75
N SER A 585 -1.36 -17.37 -3.00
CA SER A 585 -1.82 -18.12 -4.16
C SER A 585 -0.91 -17.93 -5.37
N ALA A 586 -0.32 -19.02 -5.84
CA ALA A 586 0.47 -19.02 -7.07
C ALA A 586 -0.38 -18.70 -8.31
N LYS A 587 -1.67 -19.08 -8.31
CA LYS A 587 -2.62 -18.77 -9.39
C LYS A 587 -2.78 -17.26 -9.59
N TRP A 588 -3.00 -16.51 -8.52
CA TRP A 588 -3.17 -15.06 -8.60
C TRP A 588 -1.85 -14.34 -8.88
N THR A 589 -0.73 -14.88 -8.42
CA THR A 589 0.60 -14.38 -8.78
C THR A 589 0.86 -14.54 -10.27
N LEU A 590 0.53 -15.69 -10.84
CA LEU A 590 0.65 -15.93 -12.29
C LEU A 590 -0.31 -15.01 -13.07
N ALA A 591 -1.53 -14.83 -12.62
CA ALA A 591 -2.49 -13.90 -13.23
C ALA A 591 -1.94 -12.45 -13.25
N ALA A 592 -1.30 -12.00 -12.15
CA ALA A 592 -0.69 -10.68 -12.06
C ALA A 592 0.52 -10.48 -13.04
N VAL A 593 1.14 -11.56 -13.48
CA VAL A 593 2.17 -11.53 -14.53
C VAL A 593 1.54 -11.54 -15.93
N LEU A 594 0.57 -12.43 -16.14
CA LEU A 594 -0.01 -12.66 -17.47
C LEU A 594 -0.95 -11.55 -17.92
N ILE A 595 -1.72 -10.93 -17.00
CA ILE A 595 -2.68 -9.88 -17.36
C ILE A 595 -1.98 -8.66 -17.95
N PRO A 596 -0.98 -8.03 -17.29
CA PRO A 596 -0.30 -6.88 -17.87
C PRO A 596 0.46 -7.23 -19.15
N ALA A 597 1.17 -8.36 -19.17
CA ALA A 597 1.90 -8.80 -20.34
C ALA A 597 0.96 -9.03 -21.55
N GLY A 598 -0.15 -9.71 -21.34
CA GLY A 598 -1.15 -9.96 -22.37
C GLY A 598 -1.79 -8.66 -22.89
N VAL A 599 -2.12 -7.73 -22.00
CA VAL A 599 -2.66 -6.41 -22.39
C VAL A 599 -1.62 -5.63 -23.19
N GLY A 600 -0.36 -5.58 -22.76
CA GLY A 600 0.71 -4.89 -23.46
C GLY A 600 0.94 -5.45 -24.86
N LEU A 601 1.03 -6.78 -24.99
CA LEU A 601 1.21 -7.45 -26.29
C LEU A 601 0.00 -7.23 -27.21
N ALA A 602 -1.24 -7.26 -26.68
CA ALA A 602 -2.44 -6.98 -27.46
C ALA A 602 -2.44 -5.55 -28.02
N PHE A 603 -2.05 -4.56 -27.22
CA PHE A 603 -1.90 -3.17 -27.71
C PHE A 603 -0.79 -3.05 -28.76
N CYS A 604 0.32 -3.77 -28.62
CA CYS A 604 1.38 -3.79 -29.64
C CYS A 604 0.88 -4.32 -30.99
N ILE A 605 0.09 -5.41 -30.97
CA ILE A 605 -0.55 -5.93 -32.19
C ILE A 605 -1.50 -4.88 -32.79
N LEU A 606 -2.31 -4.22 -31.96
CA LEU A 606 -3.24 -3.19 -32.42
C LEU A 606 -2.50 -2.03 -33.10
N ILE A 607 -1.44 -1.51 -32.48
CA ILE A 607 -0.60 -0.44 -33.05
C ILE A 607 -0.02 -0.86 -34.39
N ARG A 608 0.51 -2.09 -34.46
CA ARG A 608 1.06 -2.63 -35.71
C ARG A 608 0.01 -2.70 -36.81
N CYS A 609 -1.19 -3.23 -36.51
CA CYS A 609 -2.28 -3.31 -37.48
C CYS A 609 -2.73 -1.92 -37.96
N MET A 610 -2.86 -0.95 -37.05
CA MET A 610 -3.25 0.42 -37.39
C MET A 610 -2.20 1.11 -38.29
N LEU A 611 -0.91 0.96 -38.00
CA LEU A 611 0.14 1.57 -38.80
C LEU A 611 0.33 0.84 -40.14
N ALA A 612 0.12 -0.47 -40.22
CA ALA A 612 0.12 -1.22 -41.47
C ALA A 612 -1.06 -0.88 -42.39
N SER A 613 -2.19 -0.43 -41.85
CA SER A 613 -3.35 0.04 -42.63
C SER A 613 -3.29 1.50 -43.05
N ALA A 614 -2.37 2.27 -42.45
CA ALA A 614 -2.19 3.71 -42.74
C ALA A 614 -1.03 4.00 -43.72
N GLY A 615 -0.19 3.02 -44.05
CA GLY A 615 0.89 3.11 -45.00
C GLY A 615 0.68 2.18 -46.17
#